data_b0daf499eda4c1d7ff1e17e220bb47d8
#
_entry.id   b0daf499eda4c1d7ff1e17e220bb47d8
#
_cell.length_a   1.000
_cell.length_b   1.000
_cell.length_c   1.000
_cell.angle_alpha   90.00
_cell.angle_beta   90.00
_cell.angle_gamma   90.00
#
_symmetry.space_group_name_H-M   'P 1'
#
loop_
_entity.id
_entity.type
_entity.pdbx_description
1 polymer ?
#
loop_
_entity_poly.entity_id
_entity_poly.type
_entity_poly.pdbx_seq_one_letter_code
_entity_poly.pdbx_strand_id
1 'polypeptide(L)'
;MHRPGAWLRLTALFASGAVLLAVVSGAASLGAAHRVLAALALPPLVALVVAARLAHPRLLAPAVSALVLFGIAALVTAPGVHLALSAVAFAATLVATAATYRGDTVPQGAWRDYVTLTKPRIMSLLLITGLGAMFVGANGAPSAWLAVMTMTGLALACGGASALNHVLDRDIDS
;
A
#
# COMPACT_ATOMS: atom_id res chain seq x y z
N MET A 1 0.03 -12.59 26.04
CA MET A 1 0.23 -11.74 24.85
C MET A 1 0.89 -12.57 23.76
N HIS A 2 0.13 -13.00 22.77
CA HIS A 2 0.70 -13.75 21.63
C HIS A 2 1.21 -12.73 20.60
N ARG A 3 2.53 -12.54 20.57
CA ARG A 3 3.16 -11.81 19.45
C ARG A 3 3.00 -12.66 18.19
N PRO A 4 2.64 -12.08 17.05
CA PRO A 4 2.66 -12.79 15.77
C PRO A 4 4.01 -13.47 15.60
N GLY A 5 4.01 -14.75 15.27
CA GLY A 5 5.25 -15.51 15.10
C GLY A 5 6.16 -14.88 14.05
N ALA A 6 7.47 -15.05 14.19
CA ALA A 6 8.45 -14.48 13.25
C ALA A 6 8.15 -14.89 11.80
N TRP A 7 7.64 -16.10 11.57
CA TRP A 7 7.26 -16.59 10.25
C TRP A 7 6.15 -15.77 9.59
N LEU A 8 5.15 -15.29 10.36
CA LEU A 8 4.07 -14.46 9.81
C LEU A 8 4.60 -13.09 9.36
N ARG A 9 5.51 -12.50 10.14
CA ARG A 9 6.17 -11.24 9.76
C ARG A 9 7.00 -11.39 8.50
N LEU A 10 7.77 -12.47 8.40
CA LEU A 10 8.56 -12.79 7.21
C LEU A 10 7.65 -12.98 5.99
N THR A 11 6.57 -13.76 6.11
CA THR A 11 5.62 -13.94 5.02
C THR A 11 5.02 -12.62 4.56
N ALA A 12 4.64 -11.73 5.50
CA ALA A 12 4.09 -10.41 5.18
C ALA A 12 5.12 -9.51 4.48
N LEU A 13 6.37 -9.50 4.94
CA LEU A 13 7.47 -8.77 4.31
C LEU A 13 7.75 -9.28 2.90
N PHE A 14 7.82 -10.61 2.71
CA PHE A 14 8.01 -11.20 1.38
C PHE A 14 6.86 -10.87 0.43
N ALA A 15 5.61 -10.93 0.89
CA ALA A 15 4.46 -10.56 0.09
C ALA A 15 4.53 -9.08 -0.34
N SER A 16 4.85 -8.17 0.60
CA SER A 16 5.00 -6.74 0.29
C SER A 16 6.13 -6.47 -0.69
N GLY A 17 7.29 -7.11 -0.51
CA GLY A 17 8.43 -6.98 -1.41
C GLY A 17 8.13 -7.48 -2.82
N ALA A 18 7.45 -8.62 -2.94
CA ALA A 18 7.07 -9.20 -4.23
C ALA A 18 6.06 -8.32 -4.98
N VAL A 19 5.04 -7.79 -4.28
CA VAL A 19 4.08 -6.85 -4.88
C VAL A 19 4.76 -5.54 -5.29
N LEU A 20 5.68 -5.02 -4.47
CA LEU A 20 6.46 -3.83 -4.82
C LEU A 20 7.26 -4.04 -6.12
N LEU A 21 7.96 -5.16 -6.24
CA LEU A 21 8.71 -5.50 -7.45
C LEU A 21 7.80 -5.60 -8.68
N ALA A 22 6.62 -6.18 -8.53
CA ALA A 22 5.63 -6.24 -9.60
C ALA A 22 5.15 -4.84 -10.01
N VAL A 23 4.83 -3.95 -9.05
CA VAL A 23 4.41 -2.58 -9.32
C VAL A 23 5.50 -1.78 -10.02
N VAL A 24 6.73 -1.82 -9.49
CA VAL A 24 7.88 -1.08 -10.06
C VAL A 24 8.22 -1.58 -11.46
N SER A 25 8.21 -2.89 -11.69
CA SER A 25 8.48 -3.45 -13.01
C SER A 25 7.41 -3.07 -14.05
N GLY A 26 6.15 -2.92 -13.63
CA GLY A 26 5.06 -2.42 -14.46
C GLY A 26 5.24 -0.95 -14.81
N ALA A 27 5.55 -0.12 -13.81
CA ALA A 27 5.83 1.31 -14.01
C ALA A 27 7.06 1.54 -14.91
N ALA A 28 8.07 0.67 -14.82
CA ALA A 28 9.26 0.69 -15.67
C ALA A 28 9.04 0.05 -17.06
N SER A 29 7.83 -0.37 -17.38
CA SER A 29 7.45 -0.97 -18.68
C SER A 29 8.30 -2.19 -19.09
N LEU A 30 8.68 -3.04 -18.12
CA LEU A 30 9.57 -4.17 -18.33
C LEU A 30 8.92 -5.37 -19.07
N GLY A 31 7.74 -5.22 -19.65
CA GLY A 31 7.09 -6.17 -20.52
C GLY A 31 6.99 -7.60 -19.94
N ALA A 32 7.73 -8.55 -20.52
CA ALA A 32 7.70 -9.95 -20.09
C ALA A 32 8.19 -10.13 -18.63
N ALA A 33 9.20 -9.38 -18.21
CA ALA A 33 9.71 -9.45 -16.84
C ALA A 33 8.65 -8.99 -15.81
N HIS A 34 7.84 -7.97 -16.15
CA HIS A 34 6.72 -7.58 -15.30
C HIS A 34 5.72 -8.72 -15.11
N ARG A 35 5.35 -9.44 -16.17
CA ARG A 35 4.41 -10.58 -16.07
C ARG A 35 4.95 -11.69 -15.18
N VAL A 36 6.24 -11.99 -15.31
CA VAL A 36 6.90 -12.99 -14.45
C VAL A 36 6.92 -12.56 -13.00
N LEU A 37 7.31 -11.32 -12.71
CA LEU A 37 7.33 -10.79 -11.35
C LEU A 37 5.93 -10.70 -10.73
N ALA A 38 4.92 -10.34 -11.51
CA ALA A 38 3.54 -10.34 -11.07
C ALA A 38 3.05 -11.77 -10.74
N ALA A 39 3.37 -12.76 -11.57
CA ALA A 39 3.04 -14.15 -11.28
C ALA A 39 3.75 -14.66 -10.02
N LEU A 40 5.03 -14.31 -9.83
CA LEU A 40 5.81 -14.67 -8.64
C LEU A 40 5.32 -13.96 -7.35
N ALA A 41 4.56 -12.88 -7.45
CA ALA A 41 3.95 -12.23 -6.29
C ALA A 41 2.70 -12.95 -5.75
N LEU A 42 2.05 -13.80 -6.55
CA LEU A 42 0.84 -14.52 -6.12
C LEU A 42 1.09 -15.53 -4.99
N PRO A 43 2.10 -16.43 -5.04
CA PRO A 43 2.33 -17.39 -3.97
C PRO A 43 2.52 -16.75 -2.59
N PRO A 44 3.36 -15.72 -2.40
CA PRO A 44 3.49 -15.07 -1.10
C PRO A 44 2.23 -14.33 -0.66
N LEU A 45 1.41 -13.79 -1.58
CA LEU A 45 0.10 -13.20 -1.23
C LEU A 45 -0.87 -14.27 -0.72
N VAL A 46 -0.95 -15.42 -1.40
CA VAL A 46 -1.77 -16.55 -0.94
C VAL A 46 -1.26 -17.07 0.41
N ALA A 47 0.06 -17.22 0.56
CA ALA A 47 0.66 -17.62 1.83
C ALA A 47 0.33 -16.64 2.96
N LEU A 48 0.30 -15.33 2.68
CA LEU A 48 -0.10 -14.31 3.66
C LEU A 48 -1.57 -14.47 4.08
N VAL A 49 -2.48 -14.74 3.14
CA VAL A 49 -3.91 -14.97 3.45
C VAL A 49 -4.07 -16.23 4.30
N VAL A 50 -3.40 -17.33 3.94
CA VAL A 50 -3.43 -18.58 4.73
C VAL A 50 -2.86 -18.35 6.13
N ALA A 51 -1.73 -17.67 6.22
CA ALA A 51 -1.08 -17.33 7.47
C ALA A 51 -1.98 -16.46 8.37
N ALA A 52 -2.62 -15.44 7.78
CA ALA A 52 -3.58 -14.59 8.49
C ALA A 52 -4.78 -15.40 9.00
N ARG A 53 -5.30 -16.30 8.17
CA ARG A 53 -6.43 -17.16 8.54
C ARG A 53 -6.11 -18.07 9.73
N LEU A 54 -4.90 -18.63 9.76
CA LEU A 54 -4.51 -19.63 10.76
C LEU A 54 -4.06 -19.00 12.08
N ALA A 55 -3.35 -17.86 12.01
CA ALA A 55 -2.68 -17.29 13.18
C ALA A 55 -3.37 -16.03 13.73
N HIS A 56 -3.87 -15.14 12.87
CA HIS A 56 -4.40 -13.84 13.28
C HIS A 56 -5.55 -13.38 12.37
N PRO A 57 -6.80 -13.77 12.66
CA PRO A 57 -7.97 -13.43 11.84
C PRO A 57 -8.15 -11.94 11.55
N ARG A 58 -7.61 -11.05 12.40
CA ARG A 58 -7.65 -9.60 12.19
C ARG A 58 -6.85 -9.14 10.97
N LEU A 59 -5.85 -9.93 10.54
CA LEU A 59 -5.06 -9.66 9.35
C LEU A 59 -5.73 -10.17 8.07
N LEU A 60 -6.82 -10.93 8.21
CA LEU A 60 -7.46 -11.56 7.07
C LEU A 60 -8.02 -10.54 6.09
N ALA A 61 -8.70 -9.49 6.60
CA ALA A 61 -9.28 -8.46 5.73
C ALA A 61 -8.24 -7.76 4.85
N PRO A 62 -7.14 -7.16 5.38
CA PRO A 62 -6.14 -6.53 4.52
C PRO A 62 -5.39 -7.54 3.62
N ALA A 63 -5.15 -8.78 4.08
CA ALA A 63 -4.50 -9.80 3.27
C ALA A 63 -5.37 -10.25 2.09
N VAL A 64 -6.66 -10.48 2.32
CA VAL A 64 -7.62 -10.82 1.25
C VAL A 64 -7.80 -9.65 0.30
N SER A 65 -7.93 -8.42 0.81
CA SER A 65 -8.03 -7.22 -0.04
C SER A 65 -6.83 -7.08 -0.96
N ALA A 66 -5.61 -7.30 -0.45
CA ALA A 66 -4.39 -7.26 -1.25
C ALA A 66 -4.42 -8.30 -2.38
N LEU A 67 -4.78 -9.54 -2.09
CA LEU A 67 -4.84 -10.62 -3.07
C LEU A 67 -5.91 -10.35 -4.14
N VAL A 68 -7.11 -9.94 -3.72
CA VAL A 68 -8.24 -9.66 -4.62
C VAL A 68 -7.92 -8.48 -5.55
N LEU A 69 -7.43 -7.37 -4.99
CA LEU A 69 -7.08 -6.17 -5.76
C LEU A 69 -5.94 -6.46 -6.74
N PHE A 70 -4.94 -7.23 -6.31
CA PHE A 70 -3.84 -7.65 -7.18
C PHE A 70 -4.32 -8.55 -8.32
N GLY A 71 -5.23 -9.49 -8.03
CA GLY A 71 -5.86 -10.34 -9.04
C GLY A 71 -6.72 -9.56 -10.03
N ILE A 72 -7.52 -8.59 -9.55
CA ILE A 72 -8.30 -7.71 -10.43
C ILE A 72 -7.35 -6.87 -11.30
N ALA A 73 -6.28 -6.31 -10.72
CA ALA A 73 -5.30 -5.55 -11.47
C ALA A 73 -4.71 -6.37 -12.63
N ALA A 74 -4.44 -7.65 -12.42
CA ALA A 74 -3.91 -8.54 -13.47
C ALA A 74 -4.85 -8.72 -14.67
N LEU A 75 -6.17 -8.51 -14.48
CA LEU A 75 -7.19 -8.63 -15.53
C LEU A 75 -7.48 -7.31 -16.24
N VAL A 76 -7.08 -6.18 -15.65
CA VAL A 76 -7.35 -4.85 -16.19
C VAL A 76 -6.27 -4.44 -17.18
N THR A 77 -6.68 -4.12 -18.41
CA THR A 77 -5.75 -3.72 -19.49
C THR A 77 -5.56 -2.19 -19.58
N ALA A 78 -6.45 -1.39 -18.97
CA ALA A 78 -6.33 0.06 -18.95
C ALA A 78 -5.15 0.49 -18.03
N PRO A 79 -4.07 1.12 -18.55
CA PRO A 79 -2.80 1.30 -17.79
C PRO A 79 -2.99 2.08 -16.50
N GLY A 80 -3.76 3.16 -16.52
CA GLY A 80 -4.01 3.99 -15.32
C GLY A 80 -4.77 3.24 -14.22
N VAL A 81 -5.80 2.47 -14.60
CA VAL A 81 -6.61 1.67 -13.67
C VAL A 81 -5.78 0.50 -13.13
N HIS A 82 -5.03 -0.17 -14.00
CA HIS A 82 -4.10 -1.25 -13.61
C HIS A 82 -3.09 -0.77 -12.56
N LEU A 83 -2.45 0.37 -12.80
CA LEU A 83 -1.47 0.95 -11.87
C LEU A 83 -2.13 1.34 -10.53
N ALA A 84 -3.31 1.98 -10.58
CA ALA A 84 -4.04 2.39 -9.38
C ALA A 84 -4.42 1.17 -8.51
N LEU A 85 -4.98 0.11 -9.11
CA LEU A 85 -5.34 -1.12 -8.40
C LEU A 85 -4.10 -1.81 -7.81
N SER A 86 -2.98 -1.85 -8.55
CA SER A 86 -1.72 -2.43 -8.09
C SER A 86 -1.14 -1.64 -6.91
N ALA A 87 -1.22 -0.31 -6.94
CA ALA A 87 -0.79 0.55 -5.84
C ALA A 87 -1.64 0.36 -4.58
N VAL A 88 -2.96 0.24 -4.73
CA VAL A 88 -3.87 -0.05 -3.60
C VAL A 88 -3.64 -1.46 -3.05
N ALA A 89 -3.40 -2.45 -3.91
CA ALA A 89 -3.01 -3.80 -3.48
C ALA A 89 -1.71 -3.78 -2.67
N PHE A 90 -0.71 -3.03 -3.12
CA PHE A 90 0.54 -2.83 -2.37
C PHE A 90 0.29 -2.16 -1.02
N ALA A 91 -0.51 -1.10 -0.96
CA ALA A 91 -0.88 -0.46 0.30
C ALA A 91 -1.56 -1.44 1.27
N ALA A 92 -2.44 -2.31 0.77
CA ALA A 92 -3.08 -3.35 1.59
C ALA A 92 -2.07 -4.36 2.15
N THR A 93 -1.03 -4.75 1.38
CA THR A 93 0.05 -5.61 1.90
C THR A 93 0.87 -4.91 2.98
N LEU A 94 1.15 -3.60 2.83
CA LEU A 94 1.83 -2.82 3.85
C LEU A 94 1.02 -2.72 5.14
N VAL A 95 -0.31 -2.50 5.03
CA VAL A 95 -1.20 -2.51 6.21
C VAL A 95 -1.17 -3.86 6.91
N ALA A 96 -1.26 -4.97 6.16
CA ALA A 96 -1.15 -6.32 6.72
C ALA A 96 0.20 -6.52 7.41
N THR A 97 1.30 -6.08 6.79
CA THR A 97 2.64 -6.18 7.35
C THR A 97 2.78 -5.34 8.63
N ALA A 98 2.41 -4.07 8.59
CA ALA A 98 2.44 -3.19 9.76
C ALA A 98 1.63 -3.77 10.93
N ALA A 99 0.46 -4.37 10.64
CA ALA A 99 -0.38 -4.98 11.65
C ALA A 99 0.26 -6.22 12.31
N THR A 100 1.21 -6.91 11.65
CA THR A 100 1.98 -8.01 12.29
C THR A 100 2.93 -7.53 13.38
N TYR A 101 3.30 -6.25 13.37
CA TYR A 101 4.17 -5.64 14.38
C TYR A 101 3.39 -4.99 15.52
N ARG A 102 2.07 -4.83 15.37
CA ARG A 102 1.21 -4.30 16.44
C ARG A 102 0.90 -5.41 17.45
N GLY A 103 1.05 -5.11 18.75
CA GLY A 103 0.56 -5.97 19.83
C GLY A 103 -0.98 -5.97 19.89
N ASP A 104 -1.57 -6.95 20.57
CA ASP A 104 -3.03 -7.14 20.68
C ASP A 104 -3.77 -6.00 21.40
N THR A 105 -3.06 -5.08 22.04
CA THR A 105 -3.61 -3.93 22.75
C THR A 105 -3.43 -2.67 21.93
N VAL A 106 -4.24 -2.50 20.88
CA VAL A 106 -4.42 -1.16 20.28
C VAL A 106 -5.63 -0.54 20.98
N PRO A 107 -5.48 0.53 21.77
CA PRO A 107 -6.62 1.34 22.16
C PRO A 107 -7.34 1.73 20.87
N GLN A 108 -8.67 1.62 20.86
CA GLN A 108 -9.46 2.12 19.73
C GLN A 108 -9.32 3.65 19.75
N GLY A 109 -8.36 4.16 18.97
CA GLY A 109 -8.19 5.59 18.79
C GLY A 109 -9.41 6.19 18.10
N ALA A 110 -9.76 7.42 18.43
CA ALA A 110 -10.76 8.17 17.71
C ALA A 110 -10.31 8.32 16.24
N TRP A 111 -11.25 8.39 15.28
CA TRP A 111 -10.92 8.60 13.86
C TRP A 111 -9.96 9.80 13.62
N ARG A 112 -10.02 10.81 14.50
CA ARG A 112 -9.10 11.97 14.51
C ARG A 112 -7.63 11.58 14.66
N ASP A 113 -7.34 10.54 15.44
CA ASP A 113 -5.97 10.06 15.63
C ASP A 113 -5.41 9.49 14.32
N TYR A 114 -6.26 8.79 13.55
CA TYR A 114 -5.87 8.30 12.22
C TYR A 114 -5.60 9.45 11.25
N VAL A 115 -6.41 10.53 11.29
CA VAL A 115 -6.17 11.72 10.46
C VAL A 115 -4.87 12.42 10.91
N THR A 116 -4.60 12.51 12.18
CA THR A 116 -3.36 13.11 12.70
C THR A 116 -2.11 12.33 12.27
N LEU A 117 -2.20 10.99 12.18
CA LEU A 117 -1.13 10.14 11.70
C LEU A 117 -0.72 10.44 10.24
N THR A 118 -1.63 10.93 9.43
CA THR A 118 -1.33 11.29 8.03
C THR A 118 -0.62 12.63 7.87
N LYS A 119 -0.37 13.37 8.98
CA LYS A 119 0.29 14.68 8.98
C LYS A 119 -0.33 15.65 7.97
N PRO A 120 -1.60 16.05 8.11
CA PRO A 120 -2.36 16.75 7.07
C PRO A 120 -1.71 18.06 6.59
N ARG A 121 -0.93 18.75 7.43
CA ARG A 121 -0.19 19.97 7.05
C ARG A 121 0.88 19.69 5.98
N ILE A 122 1.62 18.60 6.15
CA ILE A 122 2.67 18.20 5.17
C ILE A 122 2.01 17.67 3.91
N MET A 123 0.96 16.87 4.08
CA MET A 123 0.21 16.29 2.96
C MET A 123 -0.42 17.40 2.09
N SER A 124 -1.02 18.43 2.67
CA SER A 124 -1.60 19.54 1.90
C SER A 124 -0.56 20.27 1.06
N LEU A 125 0.64 20.50 1.61
CA LEU A 125 1.73 21.13 0.87
C LEU A 125 2.17 20.25 -0.31
N LEU A 126 2.33 18.95 -0.10
CA LEU A 126 2.67 17.99 -1.17
C LEU A 126 1.60 17.94 -2.27
N LEU A 127 0.32 17.97 -1.89
CA LEU A 127 -0.77 17.98 -2.86
C LEU A 127 -0.79 19.27 -3.69
N ILE A 128 -0.58 20.44 -3.06
CA ILE A 128 -0.52 21.72 -3.77
C ILE A 128 0.67 21.76 -4.73
N THR A 129 1.86 21.34 -4.30
CA THR A 129 3.04 21.29 -5.16
C THR A 129 2.89 20.27 -6.27
N GLY A 130 2.32 19.09 -5.99
CA GLY A 130 2.01 18.07 -6.98
C GLY A 130 1.03 18.57 -8.05
N LEU A 131 -0.04 19.25 -7.63
CA LEU A 131 -0.98 19.87 -8.56
C LEU A 131 -0.29 20.95 -9.43
N GLY A 132 0.51 21.82 -8.81
CA GLY A 132 1.30 22.82 -9.54
C GLY A 132 2.22 22.19 -10.58
N ALA A 133 2.91 21.12 -10.23
CA ALA A 133 3.77 20.38 -11.17
C ALA A 133 2.98 19.79 -12.36
N MET A 134 1.74 19.35 -12.13
CA MET A 134 0.87 18.86 -13.21
C MET A 134 0.50 19.96 -14.20
N PHE A 135 0.23 21.18 -13.73
CA PHE A 135 -0.02 22.34 -14.63
C PHE A 135 1.20 22.69 -15.47
N VAL A 136 2.38 22.66 -14.85
CA VAL A 136 3.64 22.91 -15.57
C VAL A 136 3.91 21.81 -16.60
N GLY A 137 3.77 20.55 -16.22
CA GLY A 137 4.03 19.40 -17.10
C GLY A 137 3.04 19.30 -18.27
N ALA A 138 1.80 19.74 -18.08
CA ALA A 138 0.77 19.76 -19.12
C ALA A 138 0.84 21.00 -20.03
N ASN A 139 1.73 21.97 -19.73
CA ASN A 139 1.72 23.29 -20.37
C ASN A 139 0.34 23.95 -20.37
N GLY A 140 -0.42 23.78 -19.30
CA GLY A 140 -1.80 24.26 -19.15
C GLY A 140 -2.55 23.43 -18.12
N ALA A 141 -3.88 23.42 -18.21
CA ALA A 141 -4.69 22.63 -17.31
C ALA A 141 -4.61 21.12 -17.63
N PRO A 142 -4.21 20.26 -16.68
CA PRO A 142 -4.26 18.82 -16.87
C PRO A 142 -5.71 18.35 -16.98
N SER A 143 -5.97 17.18 -17.59
CA SER A 143 -7.32 16.62 -17.58
C SER A 143 -7.79 16.39 -16.14
N ALA A 144 -9.06 16.73 -15.87
CA ALA A 144 -9.64 16.60 -14.52
C ALA A 144 -9.52 15.18 -13.97
N TRP A 145 -9.69 14.17 -14.82
CA TRP A 145 -9.53 12.76 -14.44
C TRP A 145 -8.10 12.45 -13.98
N LEU A 146 -7.09 12.88 -14.76
CA LEU A 146 -5.70 12.69 -14.42
C LEU A 146 -5.35 13.40 -13.12
N ALA A 147 -5.82 14.64 -12.94
CA ALA A 147 -5.60 15.41 -11.72
C ALA A 147 -6.18 14.70 -10.49
N VAL A 148 -7.44 14.26 -10.55
CA VAL A 148 -8.09 13.55 -9.44
C VAL A 148 -7.37 12.25 -9.10
N MET A 149 -7.03 11.44 -10.10
CA MET A 149 -6.33 10.16 -9.87
C MET A 149 -4.94 10.37 -9.28
N THR A 150 -4.18 11.34 -9.79
CA THR A 150 -2.83 11.66 -9.31
C THR A 150 -2.89 12.20 -7.87
N MET A 151 -3.80 13.13 -7.58
CA MET A 151 -3.95 13.71 -6.24
C MET A 151 -4.39 12.66 -5.23
N THR A 152 -5.33 11.80 -5.59
CA THR A 152 -5.77 10.70 -4.74
C THR A 152 -4.63 9.71 -4.47
N GLY A 153 -3.90 9.29 -5.50
CA GLY A 153 -2.75 8.41 -5.36
C GLY A 153 -1.66 9.02 -4.48
N LEU A 154 -1.36 10.31 -4.67
CA LEU A 154 -0.38 11.04 -3.89
C LEU A 154 -0.80 11.15 -2.41
N ALA A 155 -2.07 11.46 -2.14
CA ALA A 155 -2.62 11.53 -0.78
C ALA A 155 -2.53 10.18 -0.07
N LEU A 156 -2.90 9.10 -0.74
CA LEU A 156 -2.82 7.74 -0.18
C LEU A 156 -1.37 7.33 0.07
N ALA A 157 -0.46 7.60 -0.86
CA ALA A 157 0.95 7.27 -0.72
C ALA A 157 1.60 8.04 0.45
N CYS A 158 1.39 9.35 0.52
CA CYS A 158 1.94 10.19 1.59
C CYS A 158 1.35 9.86 2.95
N GLY A 159 0.01 9.67 3.03
CA GLY A 159 -0.67 9.27 4.26
C GLY A 159 -0.21 7.91 4.76
N GLY A 160 -0.08 6.94 3.87
CA GLY A 160 0.42 5.61 4.18
C GLY A 160 1.88 5.60 4.63
N ALA A 161 2.75 6.34 3.95
CA ALA A 161 4.15 6.50 4.34
C ALA A 161 4.28 7.16 5.73
N SER A 162 3.49 8.20 6.01
CA SER A 162 3.48 8.85 7.32
C SER A 162 3.01 7.92 8.43
N ALA A 163 1.93 7.16 8.20
CA ALA A 163 1.44 6.18 9.16
C ALA A 163 2.46 5.07 9.42
N LEU A 164 3.14 4.60 8.37
CA LEU A 164 4.19 3.58 8.49
C LEU A 164 5.38 4.09 9.30
N ASN A 165 5.81 5.34 9.04
CA ASN A 165 6.89 5.98 9.79
C ASN A 165 6.58 6.02 11.30
N HIS A 166 5.36 6.44 11.69
CA HIS A 166 4.94 6.41 13.10
C HIS A 166 5.00 5.01 13.73
N VAL A 167 4.76 3.95 12.94
CA VAL A 167 4.89 2.58 13.46
C VAL A 167 6.34 2.19 13.68
N LEU A 168 7.23 2.63 12.79
CA LEU A 168 8.67 2.34 12.87
C LEU A 168 9.36 3.15 13.97
N ASP A 169 8.99 4.43 14.12
CA ASP A 169 9.60 5.35 15.08
C ASP A 169 9.11 5.12 16.52
N ARG A 170 8.02 4.38 16.70
CA ARG A 170 7.40 4.15 18.03
C ARG A 170 8.37 3.63 19.09
N ASP A 171 9.33 2.80 18.69
CA ASP A 171 10.27 2.17 19.60
C ASP A 171 11.52 3.07 19.86
N ILE A 172 11.65 4.18 19.10
CA ILE A 172 12.74 5.15 19.22
C ILE A 172 12.31 6.31 20.13
N ASP A 173 11.02 6.67 20.12
CA ASP A 173 10.44 7.78 20.87
C ASP A 173 9.98 7.37 22.28
N SER A 174 10.18 6.15 22.71
CA SER A 174 9.87 5.60 24.04
C SER A 174 11.11 5.46 24.92
#